data_f45a476dd48a3198ed40364a4e96aaa0
#
_entry.id   f45a476dd48a3198ed40364a4e96aaa0
#
_cell.length_a   1.000
_cell.length_b   1.000
_cell.length_c   1.000
_cell.angle_alpha   90.00
_cell.angle_beta   90.00
_cell.angle_gamma   90.00
#
_symmetry.space_group_name_H-M   'P 1'
#
loop_
_entity.id
_entity.type
_entity.pdbx_description
1 polymer ?
#
loop_
_entity_poly.entity_id
_entity_poly.type
_entity_poly.pdbx_seq_one_letter_code
_entity_poly.pdbx_strand_id
1 'polypeptide(L)'
;RVVGQMPDNNSLARRYFGAGELKNSTHISTAELKAEYGNIPVIVRGDDGVVPMHGADVSSVVPMPIEIDDKIRAVDEDKLSRATGEGRNQIIDDYLRQHATMVRNTTNALCCQAHKGNIDYMMQTADGLTRYKVHYGNVKKLTFPKTLATATYADILKFLTQLRSECTKNGIGGPGEFVASSAVYSRFAEVVTNAKIADAIKDDHILMGSFKVYEDNDFYFDKDANGNKITKSLCDTNEIVYRALNAGQKLKYLKLDDVVQKNAVPLYQFT
;
A
#
# COMPACT_ATOMS: atom_id res chain seq x y z
N ARG A 1 -15.23 -1.08 19.35
CA ARG A 1 -14.16 -1.24 20.37
C ARG A 1 -13.26 -2.44 20.09
N VAL A 2 -13.82 -3.63 19.80
CA VAL A 2 -13.02 -4.84 19.55
C VAL A 2 -12.10 -4.69 18.35
N VAL A 3 -12.57 -4.08 17.27
CA VAL A 3 -11.80 -3.88 16.03
C VAL A 3 -10.61 -2.95 16.24
N GLY A 4 -10.75 -1.90 17.08
CA GLY A 4 -9.66 -0.98 17.41
C GLY A 4 -8.53 -1.58 18.25
N GLN A 5 -8.78 -2.74 18.89
CA GLN A 5 -7.80 -3.46 19.73
C GLN A 5 -7.05 -4.54 18.96
N MET A 6 -7.41 -4.80 17.68
CA MET A 6 -6.70 -5.79 16.89
C MET A 6 -5.36 -5.23 16.43
N PRO A 7 -4.26 -5.99 16.58
CA PRO A 7 -2.97 -5.57 16.09
C PRO A 7 -3.05 -5.29 14.57
N ASP A 8 -2.42 -4.21 14.13
CA ASP A 8 -2.24 -3.98 12.71
C ASP A 8 -1.44 -5.14 12.12
N ASN A 9 -1.85 -5.61 10.93
CA ASN A 9 -0.98 -6.47 10.16
C ASN A 9 0.31 -5.70 9.89
N ASN A 10 1.46 -6.33 10.14
CA ASN A 10 2.79 -5.77 9.83
C ASN A 10 3.02 -5.73 8.31
N SER A 11 2.05 -5.25 7.55
CA SER A 11 2.15 -5.08 6.12
C SER A 11 3.19 -4.01 5.80
N LEU A 12 4.21 -4.38 5.04
CA LEU A 12 5.22 -3.45 4.55
C LEU A 12 4.57 -2.40 3.65
N ALA A 13 3.62 -2.82 2.80
CA ALA A 13 2.93 -1.90 1.91
C ALA A 13 2.18 -0.82 2.69
N ARG A 14 1.43 -1.17 3.74
CA ARG A 14 0.68 -0.23 4.56
C ARG A 14 1.57 0.68 5.40
N ARG A 15 2.68 0.15 5.91
CA ARG A 15 3.64 0.91 6.75
C ARG A 15 4.07 2.23 6.10
N TYR A 16 4.22 2.24 4.78
CA TYR A 16 4.66 3.43 4.05
C TYR A 16 3.60 4.52 3.88
N PHE A 17 2.32 4.21 4.10
CA PHE A 17 1.24 5.21 4.06
C PHE A 17 0.93 5.84 5.41
N GLY A 18 1.53 5.33 6.49
CA GLY A 18 1.29 5.81 7.84
C GLY A 18 -0.11 5.49 8.38
N ALA A 19 -0.50 6.18 9.45
CA ALA A 19 -1.74 5.91 10.17
C ALA A 19 -3.02 6.25 9.40
N GLY A 20 -2.90 7.04 8.35
CA GLY A 20 -4.05 7.53 7.60
C GLY A 20 -4.64 8.83 8.17
N GLU A 21 -5.10 9.69 7.28
CA GLU A 21 -5.72 10.97 7.62
C GLU A 21 -7.21 10.95 7.29
N LEU A 22 -8.03 11.45 8.21
CA LEU A 22 -9.43 11.65 7.95
C LEU A 22 -9.65 12.95 7.22
N LYS A 23 -10.38 12.92 6.12
CA LYS A 23 -10.87 14.09 5.39
C LYS A 23 -12.39 14.22 5.54
N ASN A 24 -12.85 15.42 5.86
CA ASN A 24 -14.27 15.74 5.93
C ASN A 24 -14.82 16.07 4.52
N SER A 25 -14.59 15.20 3.56
CA SER A 25 -14.97 15.32 2.15
C SER A 25 -15.29 13.96 1.58
N THR A 26 -16.09 13.90 0.55
CA THR A 26 -16.48 12.68 -0.18
C THR A 26 -15.57 12.42 -1.37
N HIS A 27 -14.71 13.36 -1.73
CA HIS A 27 -13.81 13.27 -2.87
C HIS A 27 -12.42 13.84 -2.55
N ILE A 28 -11.43 13.41 -3.31
CA ILE A 28 -10.06 13.96 -3.27
C ILE A 28 -9.74 14.50 -4.66
N SER A 29 -9.28 15.75 -4.73
CA SER A 29 -8.77 16.29 -6.00
C SER A 29 -7.42 15.67 -6.36
N THR A 30 -7.13 15.47 -7.63
CA THR A 30 -5.84 14.95 -8.10
C THR A 30 -4.68 15.87 -7.76
N ALA A 31 -4.91 17.17 -7.61
CA ALA A 31 -3.91 18.12 -7.12
C ALA A 31 -3.44 17.79 -5.69
N GLU A 32 -4.29 17.17 -4.87
CA GLU A 32 -3.90 16.66 -3.56
C GLU A 32 -3.13 15.33 -3.63
N LEU A 33 -3.26 14.57 -4.72
CA LEU A 33 -2.59 13.27 -4.92
C LEU A 33 -1.21 13.39 -5.55
N LYS A 34 -0.94 14.50 -6.27
CA LYS A 34 0.34 14.76 -6.91
C LYS A 34 1.02 15.94 -6.21
N ALA A 35 2.22 15.69 -5.67
CA ALA A 35 3.10 16.76 -5.25
C ALA A 35 3.99 17.13 -6.44
N GLU A 36 3.89 18.37 -6.93
CA GLU A 36 4.83 18.89 -7.90
C GLU A 36 6.10 19.37 -7.18
N TYR A 37 7.20 18.73 -7.50
CA TYR A 37 8.53 19.12 -7.02
C TYR A 37 9.23 19.87 -8.16
N GLY A 38 9.16 21.20 -8.14
CA GLY A 38 9.88 22.05 -9.07
C GLY A 38 10.91 22.92 -8.33
N ASN A 39 12.02 23.21 -9.00
CA ASN A 39 12.95 24.21 -8.51
C ASN A 39 12.47 25.60 -8.97
N ILE A 40 12.46 26.54 -8.04
CA ILE A 40 12.17 27.96 -8.34
C ILE A 40 13.47 28.63 -8.74
N PRO A 41 13.53 29.37 -9.87
CA PRO A 41 14.71 30.11 -10.25
C PRO A 41 15.02 31.20 -9.23
N VAL A 42 16.30 31.51 -9.06
CA VAL A 42 16.75 32.63 -8.24
C VAL A 42 16.45 33.92 -8.99
N ILE A 43 15.86 34.89 -8.32
CA ILE A 43 15.54 36.21 -8.86
C ILE A 43 16.60 37.26 -8.47
N VAL A 44 16.73 38.27 -9.27
CA VAL A 44 17.57 39.44 -8.97
C VAL A 44 16.93 40.20 -7.80
N ARG A 45 17.74 40.75 -6.91
CA ARG A 45 17.27 41.48 -5.73
C ARG A 45 16.53 42.75 -6.18
N GLY A 46 15.23 42.81 -5.86
CA GLY A 46 14.37 43.96 -6.23
C GLY A 46 13.41 43.68 -7.40
N ASP A 47 13.54 42.52 -8.04
CA ASP A 47 12.58 42.10 -9.07
C ASP A 47 11.37 41.39 -8.44
N ASP A 48 10.28 41.33 -9.22
CA ASP A 48 9.07 40.62 -8.79
C ASP A 48 9.34 39.12 -8.69
N GLY A 49 8.71 38.50 -7.68
CA GLY A 49 8.85 37.07 -7.43
C GLY A 49 8.30 36.22 -8.57
N VAL A 50 8.85 35.03 -8.76
CA VAL A 50 8.32 34.05 -9.73
C VAL A 50 6.96 33.57 -9.27
N VAL A 51 5.94 33.72 -10.12
CA VAL A 51 4.62 33.14 -9.91
C VAL A 51 4.66 31.69 -10.40
N PRO A 52 4.61 30.69 -9.50
CA PRO A 52 4.58 29.30 -9.92
C PRO A 52 3.28 29.02 -10.69
N MET A 53 3.40 28.56 -11.93
CA MET A 53 2.26 28.05 -12.66
C MET A 53 1.87 26.69 -12.07
N HIS A 54 0.85 26.68 -11.26
CA HIS A 54 0.19 25.44 -10.85
C HIS A 54 -0.74 25.01 -11.98
N GLY A 55 -0.26 24.15 -12.86
CA GLY A 55 -1.10 23.46 -13.85
C GLY A 55 -2.04 22.50 -13.12
N ALA A 56 -3.22 22.95 -12.78
CA ALA A 56 -4.22 22.14 -12.15
C ALA A 56 -5.10 21.46 -13.20
N ASP A 57 -4.71 20.29 -13.68
CA ASP A 57 -5.70 19.33 -14.15
C ASP A 57 -6.40 18.75 -12.89
N VAL A 58 -7.46 19.40 -12.47
CA VAL A 58 -8.23 19.00 -11.31
C VAL A 58 -9.23 17.93 -11.74
N SER A 59 -8.83 16.69 -11.74
CA SER A 59 -9.76 15.56 -11.74
C SER A 59 -9.99 15.13 -10.29
N SER A 60 -11.25 14.95 -9.90
CA SER A 60 -11.60 14.46 -8.57
C SER A 60 -11.72 12.94 -8.60
N VAL A 61 -11.16 12.27 -7.60
CA VAL A 61 -11.35 10.83 -7.37
C VAL A 61 -12.33 10.66 -6.22
N VAL A 62 -13.41 9.91 -6.48
CA VAL A 62 -14.35 9.45 -5.46
C VAL A 62 -13.96 8.03 -5.09
N PRO A 63 -13.42 7.79 -3.88
CA PRO A 63 -13.10 6.43 -3.45
C PRO A 63 -14.37 5.64 -3.23
N MET A 64 -14.31 4.35 -3.55
CA MET A 64 -15.39 3.42 -3.29
C MET A 64 -15.33 2.89 -1.87
N PRO A 65 -16.47 2.69 -1.19
CA PRO A 65 -16.51 2.16 0.17
C PRO A 65 -16.04 0.71 0.22
N ILE A 66 -15.43 0.34 1.34
CA ILE A 66 -15.19 -1.05 1.72
C ILE A 66 -16.29 -1.39 2.74
N GLU A 67 -17.31 -2.11 2.29
CA GLU A 67 -18.48 -2.45 3.09
C GLU A 67 -18.67 -3.97 3.13
N ILE A 68 -19.07 -4.47 4.29
CA ILE A 68 -19.41 -5.88 4.49
C ILE A 68 -20.84 -5.90 5.04
N ASP A 69 -21.75 -6.43 4.24
CA ASP A 69 -23.10 -6.79 4.67
C ASP A 69 -23.15 -8.31 4.87
N ASP A 70 -23.26 -8.74 6.12
CA ASP A 70 -23.33 -10.15 6.47
C ASP A 70 -24.69 -10.48 7.09
N LYS A 71 -25.30 -11.53 6.56
CA LYS A 71 -26.55 -12.06 7.07
C LYS A 71 -26.27 -13.26 7.97
N ILE A 72 -26.75 -13.19 9.20
CA ILE A 72 -26.68 -14.32 10.12
C ILE A 72 -27.46 -15.49 9.50
N ARG A 73 -26.78 -16.60 9.28
CA ARG A 73 -27.42 -17.81 8.72
C ARG A 73 -28.30 -18.45 9.79
N ALA A 74 -29.35 -19.13 9.35
CA ALA A 74 -30.27 -19.83 10.27
C ALA A 74 -29.56 -20.80 11.23
N VAL A 75 -28.47 -21.47 10.77
CA VAL A 75 -27.65 -22.35 11.62
C VAL A 75 -26.91 -21.58 12.71
N ASP A 76 -26.45 -20.37 12.40
CA ASP A 76 -25.71 -19.53 13.34
C ASP A 76 -26.68 -18.80 14.27
N GLU A 77 -27.88 -18.48 13.79
CA GLU A 77 -28.99 -17.99 14.63
C GLU A 77 -29.41 -19.01 15.68
N ASP A 78 -29.50 -20.29 15.32
CA ASP A 78 -29.77 -21.39 16.24
C ASP A 78 -28.67 -21.54 17.29
N LYS A 79 -27.40 -21.43 16.89
CA LYS A 79 -26.27 -21.42 17.84
C LYS A 79 -26.33 -20.21 18.78
N LEU A 80 -26.62 -19.02 18.24
CA LEU A 80 -26.76 -17.79 19.03
C LEU A 80 -27.92 -17.85 20.01
N SER A 81 -29.03 -18.49 19.65
CA SER A 81 -30.22 -18.66 20.51
C SER A 81 -29.98 -19.62 21.67
N ARG A 82 -29.16 -20.66 21.44
CA ARG A 82 -28.81 -21.67 22.44
C ARG A 82 -27.63 -21.28 23.34
N ALA A 83 -26.82 -20.30 22.90
CA ALA A 83 -25.65 -19.88 23.66
C ALA A 83 -26.04 -19.04 24.87
N THR A 84 -25.35 -19.24 25.99
CA THR A 84 -25.41 -18.36 27.16
C THR A 84 -24.79 -16.99 26.86
N GLY A 85 -25.02 -15.97 27.72
CA GLY A 85 -24.60 -14.60 27.46
C GLY A 85 -23.14 -14.44 27.03
N GLU A 86 -22.21 -15.14 27.69
CA GLU A 86 -20.77 -15.11 27.32
C GLU A 86 -20.51 -15.80 25.99
N GLY A 87 -21.09 -16.97 25.72
CA GLY A 87 -20.94 -17.68 24.47
C GLY A 87 -21.50 -16.91 23.27
N ARG A 88 -22.61 -16.19 23.47
CA ARG A 88 -23.18 -15.29 22.45
C ARG A 88 -22.21 -14.13 22.10
N ASN A 89 -21.66 -13.49 23.11
CA ASN A 89 -20.70 -12.41 22.91
C ASN A 89 -19.43 -12.89 22.18
N GLN A 90 -18.95 -14.09 22.51
CA GLN A 90 -17.80 -14.68 21.84
C GLN A 90 -18.06 -14.93 20.34
N ILE A 91 -19.23 -15.47 19.97
CA ILE A 91 -19.61 -15.68 18.58
C ILE A 91 -19.66 -14.33 17.83
N ILE A 92 -20.28 -13.30 18.42
CA ILE A 92 -20.34 -11.96 17.84
C ILE A 92 -18.95 -11.36 17.67
N ASP A 93 -18.10 -11.49 18.68
CA ASP A 93 -16.71 -11.00 18.62
C ASP A 93 -15.90 -11.71 17.52
N ASP A 94 -16.09 -13.00 17.32
CA ASP A 94 -15.43 -13.76 16.25
C ASP A 94 -15.87 -13.28 14.86
N TYR A 95 -17.17 -13.00 14.66
CA TYR A 95 -17.65 -12.37 13.40
C TYR A 95 -17.04 -10.99 13.19
N LEU A 96 -17.05 -10.14 14.21
CA LEU A 96 -16.45 -8.80 14.11
C LEU A 96 -14.95 -8.85 13.81
N ARG A 97 -14.23 -9.81 14.39
CA ARG A 97 -12.81 -10.05 14.08
C ARG A 97 -12.59 -10.48 12.64
N GLN A 98 -13.42 -11.37 12.12
CA GLN A 98 -13.34 -11.79 10.73
C GLN A 98 -13.59 -10.62 9.77
N HIS A 99 -14.63 -9.82 10.00
CA HIS A 99 -14.93 -8.64 9.19
C HIS A 99 -13.81 -7.61 9.23
N ALA A 100 -13.27 -7.33 10.42
CA ALA A 100 -12.13 -6.44 10.55
C ALA A 100 -10.91 -6.94 9.78
N THR A 101 -10.65 -8.24 9.80
CA THR A 101 -9.55 -8.85 9.05
C THR A 101 -9.78 -8.71 7.54
N MET A 102 -11.01 -8.91 7.04
CA MET A 102 -11.35 -8.72 5.64
C MET A 102 -11.13 -7.26 5.18
N VAL A 103 -11.58 -6.29 5.96
CA VAL A 103 -11.37 -4.85 5.67
C VAL A 103 -9.88 -4.50 5.64
N ARG A 104 -9.11 -5.00 6.60
CA ARG A 104 -7.65 -4.80 6.64
C ARG A 104 -6.95 -5.42 5.44
N ASN A 105 -7.30 -6.65 5.08
CA ASN A 105 -6.74 -7.32 3.91
C ASN A 105 -7.04 -6.55 2.62
N THR A 106 -8.26 -6.03 2.48
CA THR A 106 -8.63 -5.17 1.35
C THR A 106 -7.83 -3.88 1.34
N THR A 107 -7.67 -3.22 2.49
CA THR A 107 -6.84 -2.00 2.60
C THR A 107 -5.38 -2.29 2.23
N ASN A 108 -4.82 -3.41 2.69
CA ASN A 108 -3.47 -3.82 2.33
C ASN A 108 -3.34 -4.10 0.82
N ALA A 109 -4.33 -4.76 0.22
CA ALA A 109 -4.37 -4.99 -1.22
C ALA A 109 -4.34 -3.68 -2.02
N LEU A 110 -5.16 -2.69 -1.61
CA LEU A 110 -5.18 -1.37 -2.22
C LEU A 110 -3.85 -0.63 -2.02
N CYS A 111 -3.22 -0.74 -0.86
CA CYS A 111 -1.89 -0.18 -0.60
C CYS A 111 -0.83 -0.84 -1.51
N CYS A 112 -0.82 -2.17 -1.65
CA CYS A 112 0.10 -2.87 -2.55
C CYS A 112 -0.05 -2.39 -4.00
N GLN A 113 -1.27 -2.23 -4.47
CA GLN A 113 -1.55 -1.76 -5.82
C GLN A 113 -1.19 -0.27 -6.01
N ALA A 114 -1.47 0.57 -5.02
CA ALA A 114 -1.10 1.99 -5.06
C ALA A 114 0.43 2.18 -5.17
N HIS A 115 1.22 1.31 -4.56
CA HIS A 115 2.67 1.31 -4.73
C HIS A 115 3.13 1.04 -6.16
N LYS A 116 2.33 0.32 -6.95
CA LYS A 116 2.58 0.08 -8.39
C LYS A 116 2.06 1.21 -9.28
N GLY A 117 1.56 2.30 -8.69
CA GLY A 117 1.04 3.49 -9.39
C GLY A 117 -0.40 3.36 -9.88
N ASN A 118 -1.03 2.21 -9.71
CA ASN A 118 -2.41 1.98 -10.13
C ASN A 118 -3.14 1.13 -9.10
N ILE A 119 -4.37 1.51 -8.79
CA ILE A 119 -5.34 0.59 -8.20
C ILE A 119 -6.16 0.00 -9.34
N ASP A 120 -6.23 -1.32 -9.41
CA ASP A 120 -7.12 -2.09 -10.29
C ASP A 120 -7.64 -3.28 -9.47
N TYR A 121 -8.71 -3.04 -8.72
CA TYR A 121 -9.24 -3.98 -7.73
C TYR A 121 -10.70 -4.36 -8.05
N MET A 122 -11.13 -5.52 -7.56
CA MET A 122 -12.50 -5.97 -7.75
C MET A 122 -13.49 -5.04 -7.03
N MET A 123 -14.59 -4.74 -7.70
CA MET A 123 -15.70 -3.94 -7.17
C MET A 123 -17.03 -4.66 -7.45
N GLN A 124 -17.85 -4.78 -6.42
CA GLN A 124 -19.20 -5.32 -6.56
C GLN A 124 -20.15 -4.20 -6.98
N THR A 125 -20.95 -4.45 -8.02
CA THR A 125 -22.03 -3.57 -8.47
C THR A 125 -23.35 -4.35 -8.52
N ALA A 126 -24.44 -3.67 -8.79
CA ALA A 126 -25.75 -4.32 -8.97
C ALA A 126 -25.74 -5.38 -10.11
N ASP A 127 -24.96 -5.12 -11.16
CA ASP A 127 -24.84 -5.99 -12.34
C ASP A 127 -23.77 -7.08 -12.18
N GLY A 128 -23.08 -7.14 -11.02
CA GLY A 128 -22.06 -8.13 -10.74
C GLY A 128 -20.69 -7.53 -10.43
N LEU A 129 -19.63 -8.35 -10.59
CA LEU A 129 -18.26 -7.92 -10.34
C LEU A 129 -17.70 -7.11 -11.51
N THR A 130 -17.15 -5.95 -11.22
CA THR A 130 -16.43 -5.08 -12.15
C THR A 130 -15.07 -4.70 -11.57
N ARG A 131 -14.34 -3.77 -12.20
CA ARG A 131 -13.02 -3.29 -11.74
C ARG A 131 -13.07 -1.83 -11.34
N TYR A 132 -12.66 -1.54 -10.11
CA TYR A 132 -12.37 -0.20 -9.64
C TYR A 132 -10.94 0.18 -10.03
N LYS A 133 -10.79 1.23 -10.83
CA LYS A 133 -9.49 1.64 -11.36
C LYS A 133 -9.17 3.07 -10.96
N VAL A 134 -7.98 3.27 -10.38
CA VAL A 134 -7.42 4.59 -10.10
C VAL A 134 -5.98 4.61 -10.58
N HIS A 135 -5.63 5.60 -11.39
CA HIS A 135 -4.27 5.78 -11.89
C HIS A 135 -3.61 6.97 -11.19
N TYR A 136 -2.53 6.71 -10.46
CA TYR A 136 -1.76 7.73 -9.73
C TYR A 136 -0.58 8.27 -10.52
N GLY A 137 -0.21 7.64 -11.61
CA GLY A 137 0.92 7.99 -12.45
C GLY A 137 1.78 6.78 -12.83
N ASN A 138 2.79 7.01 -13.64
CA ASN A 138 3.68 5.96 -14.09
C ASN A 138 4.82 5.76 -13.09
N VAL A 139 4.91 4.55 -12.56
CA VAL A 139 6.08 4.12 -11.78
C VAL A 139 7.22 3.81 -12.74
N LYS A 140 8.37 4.42 -12.53
CA LYS A 140 9.56 4.15 -13.35
C LYS A 140 10.09 2.76 -13.06
N LYS A 141 10.22 1.95 -14.09
CA LYS A 141 10.80 0.60 -14.03
C LYS A 141 12.19 0.60 -14.63
N LEU A 142 13.15 -0.01 -13.93
CA LEU A 142 14.50 -0.26 -14.41
C LEU A 142 14.72 -1.77 -14.45
N THR A 143 15.38 -2.22 -15.50
CA THR A 143 15.77 -3.63 -15.65
C THR A 143 17.19 -3.84 -15.17
N PHE A 144 17.40 -4.84 -14.33
CA PHE A 144 18.74 -5.24 -13.92
C PHE A 144 19.51 -5.77 -15.14
N PRO A 145 20.74 -5.27 -15.39
CA PRO A 145 21.44 -5.54 -16.66
C PRO A 145 22.04 -6.95 -16.78
N LYS A 146 21.97 -7.76 -15.72
CA LYS A 146 22.50 -9.13 -15.68
C LYS A 146 21.44 -10.11 -15.22
N THR A 147 21.67 -11.40 -15.43
CA THR A 147 20.86 -12.42 -14.79
C THR A 147 21.11 -12.43 -13.28
N LEU A 148 20.07 -12.56 -12.49
CA LEU A 148 20.20 -12.54 -11.03
C LEU A 148 21.10 -13.68 -10.52
N ALA A 149 21.10 -14.84 -11.21
CA ALA A 149 21.94 -15.98 -10.87
C ALA A 149 23.45 -15.71 -10.94
N THR A 150 23.89 -14.83 -11.86
CA THR A 150 25.31 -14.50 -12.06
C THR A 150 25.72 -13.16 -11.43
N ALA A 151 24.79 -12.47 -10.80
CA ALA A 151 25.02 -11.16 -10.19
C ALA A 151 25.99 -11.28 -9.00
N THR A 152 26.96 -10.38 -8.95
CA THR A 152 27.85 -10.20 -7.81
C THR A 152 27.29 -9.18 -6.83
N TYR A 153 27.83 -9.15 -5.61
CA TYR A 153 27.49 -8.12 -4.61
C TYR A 153 27.65 -6.68 -5.15
N ALA A 154 28.74 -6.43 -5.87
CA ALA A 154 29.03 -5.12 -6.47
C ALA A 154 27.99 -4.73 -7.55
N ASP A 155 27.57 -5.69 -8.38
CA ASP A 155 26.55 -5.46 -9.41
C ASP A 155 25.21 -5.08 -8.79
N ILE A 156 24.79 -5.79 -7.74
CA ILE A 156 23.55 -5.53 -7.01
C ILE A 156 23.62 -4.17 -6.35
N LEU A 157 24.69 -3.88 -5.61
CA LEU A 157 24.85 -2.61 -4.91
C LEU A 157 24.80 -1.40 -5.87
N LYS A 158 25.47 -1.54 -7.04
CA LYS A 158 25.40 -0.52 -8.10
C LYS A 158 23.98 -0.29 -8.59
N PHE A 159 23.22 -1.35 -8.79
CA PHE A 159 21.84 -1.27 -9.26
C PHE A 159 20.92 -0.62 -8.21
N LEU A 160 21.03 -1.01 -6.92
CA LEU A 160 20.29 -0.38 -5.84
C LEU A 160 20.60 1.12 -5.73
N THR A 161 21.85 1.49 -5.89
CA THR A 161 22.28 2.90 -5.93
C THR A 161 21.65 3.64 -7.11
N GLN A 162 21.57 3.00 -8.29
CA GLN A 162 20.93 3.57 -9.46
C GLN A 162 19.42 3.80 -9.21
N LEU A 163 18.70 2.83 -8.65
CA LEU A 163 17.28 2.97 -8.29
C LEU A 163 17.05 4.17 -7.37
N ARG A 164 17.87 4.31 -6.31
CA ARG A 164 17.79 5.48 -5.43
C ARG A 164 18.08 6.78 -6.16
N SER A 165 19.10 6.81 -7.02
CA SER A 165 19.47 8.00 -7.81
C SER A 165 18.33 8.46 -8.72
N GLU A 166 17.59 7.54 -9.31
CA GLU A 166 16.43 7.87 -10.14
C GLU A 166 15.31 8.54 -9.33
N CYS A 167 15.05 8.09 -8.10
CA CYS A 167 14.11 8.78 -7.21
C CYS A 167 14.59 10.19 -6.87
N THR A 168 15.88 10.35 -6.58
CA THR A 168 16.46 11.66 -6.26
C THR A 168 16.36 12.63 -7.42
N LYS A 169 16.59 12.17 -8.66
CA LYS A 169 16.44 13.00 -9.88
C LYS A 169 15.01 13.50 -10.07
N ASN A 170 14.02 12.75 -9.58
CA ASN A 170 12.61 13.14 -9.60
C ASN A 170 12.17 13.94 -8.36
N GLY A 171 13.10 14.53 -7.63
CA GLY A 171 12.82 15.39 -6.47
C GLY A 171 12.55 14.64 -5.16
N ILE A 172 12.59 13.30 -5.15
CA ILE A 172 12.35 12.49 -3.96
C ILE A 172 13.69 11.96 -3.45
N GLY A 173 14.44 12.82 -2.77
CA GLY A 173 15.70 12.46 -2.11
C GLY A 173 15.48 11.99 -0.67
N GLY A 174 16.51 11.36 -0.08
CA GLY A 174 16.53 10.97 1.32
C GLY A 174 16.70 9.48 1.56
N PRO A 175 16.53 9.02 2.81
CA PRO A 175 16.63 7.62 3.16
C PRO A 175 15.48 6.83 2.52
N GLY A 176 15.78 5.60 2.14
CA GLY A 176 14.80 4.70 1.56
C GLY A 176 15.13 3.24 1.87
N GLU A 177 14.17 2.40 1.60
CA GLU A 177 14.23 0.97 1.82
C GLU A 177 13.84 0.24 0.54
N PHE A 178 14.24 -1.00 0.44
CA PHE A 178 13.87 -1.88 -0.65
C PHE A 178 12.97 -2.99 -0.13
N VAL A 179 11.98 -3.35 -0.92
CA VAL A 179 11.17 -4.56 -0.72
C VAL A 179 11.40 -5.45 -1.93
N ALA A 180 11.78 -6.67 -1.71
CA ALA A 180 12.14 -7.62 -2.74
C ALA A 180 11.24 -8.85 -2.70
N SER A 181 10.89 -9.40 -3.86
CA SER A 181 10.23 -10.71 -3.93
C SER A 181 11.09 -11.77 -3.25
N SER A 182 10.49 -12.83 -2.73
CA SER A 182 11.19 -13.90 -2.01
C SER A 182 12.34 -14.50 -2.85
N ALA A 183 12.18 -14.61 -4.17
CA ALA A 183 13.23 -15.11 -5.05
C ALA A 183 14.44 -14.17 -5.11
N VAL A 184 14.19 -12.86 -5.19
CA VAL A 184 15.25 -11.83 -5.20
C VAL A 184 15.91 -11.74 -3.82
N TYR A 185 15.12 -11.77 -2.76
CA TYR A 185 15.61 -11.70 -1.38
C TYR A 185 16.53 -12.88 -1.04
N SER A 186 16.09 -14.10 -1.35
CA SER A 186 16.90 -15.32 -1.15
C SER A 186 18.24 -15.24 -1.90
N ARG A 187 18.21 -14.74 -3.13
CA ARG A 187 19.44 -14.57 -3.91
C ARG A 187 20.37 -13.50 -3.31
N PHE A 188 19.82 -12.42 -2.77
CA PHE A 188 20.62 -11.42 -2.08
C PHE A 188 21.27 -11.99 -0.81
N ALA A 189 20.55 -12.83 -0.06
CA ALA A 189 21.10 -13.53 1.09
C ALA A 189 22.28 -14.43 0.71
N GLU A 190 22.15 -15.20 -0.37
CA GLU A 190 23.26 -16.02 -0.89
C GLU A 190 24.48 -15.18 -1.28
N VAL A 191 24.26 -14.08 -2.01
CA VAL A 191 25.35 -13.20 -2.48
C VAL A 191 26.09 -12.58 -1.30
N VAL A 192 25.35 -12.11 -0.27
CA VAL A 192 25.94 -11.54 0.94
C VAL A 192 26.74 -12.60 1.72
N THR A 193 26.20 -13.80 1.85
CA THR A 193 26.86 -14.94 2.50
C THR A 193 28.15 -15.32 1.76
N ASN A 194 28.09 -15.42 0.45
CA ASN A 194 29.26 -15.76 -0.38
C ASN A 194 30.35 -14.67 -0.34
N ALA A 195 29.93 -13.41 -0.23
CA ALA A 195 30.83 -12.27 -0.06
C ALA A 195 31.41 -12.15 1.36
N LYS A 196 30.99 -13.01 2.30
CA LYS A 196 31.41 -13.04 3.73
C LYS A 196 31.27 -11.69 4.43
N ILE A 197 30.17 -10.97 4.15
CA ILE A 197 29.90 -9.68 4.79
C ILE A 197 29.30 -9.96 6.15
N ALA A 198 30.05 -9.64 7.19
CA ALA A 198 29.63 -9.84 8.58
C ALA A 198 28.37 -9.00 8.88
N ASP A 199 27.46 -9.57 9.68
CA ASP A 199 26.26 -8.91 10.19
C ASP A 199 25.29 -8.31 9.15
N ALA A 200 25.41 -8.70 7.89
CA ALA A 200 24.56 -8.17 6.83
C ALA A 200 23.15 -8.78 6.82
N ILE A 201 22.99 -10.00 7.32
CA ILE A 201 21.67 -10.65 7.46
C ILE A 201 21.16 -10.40 8.86
N LYS A 202 20.01 -9.74 8.96
CA LYS A 202 19.28 -9.43 10.19
C LYS A 202 17.97 -10.24 10.22
N ASP A 203 17.28 -10.24 11.36
CA ASP A 203 16.06 -11.04 11.54
C ASP A 203 14.94 -10.66 10.56
N ASP A 204 14.85 -9.39 10.17
CA ASP A 204 13.77 -8.85 9.34
C ASP A 204 14.24 -8.26 7.99
N HIS A 205 15.56 -8.10 7.77
CA HIS A 205 16.08 -7.49 6.54
C HIS A 205 17.52 -7.90 6.24
N ILE A 206 17.94 -7.67 5.00
CA ILE A 206 19.34 -7.78 4.57
C ILE A 206 19.91 -6.38 4.39
N LEU A 207 21.15 -6.17 4.87
CA LEU A 207 21.91 -4.96 4.61
C LEU A 207 22.78 -5.13 3.35
N MET A 208 22.47 -4.36 2.32
CA MET A 208 23.26 -4.25 1.09
C MET A 208 23.98 -2.89 1.10
N GLY A 209 25.18 -2.85 1.67
CA GLY A 209 25.85 -1.59 1.98
C GLY A 209 25.06 -0.78 3.00
N SER A 210 24.58 0.41 2.62
CA SER A 210 23.73 1.26 3.47
C SER A 210 22.22 1.02 3.26
N PHE A 211 21.83 0.09 2.40
CA PHE A 211 20.45 -0.16 2.06
C PHE A 211 19.86 -1.31 2.87
N LYS A 212 18.66 -1.10 3.39
CA LYS A 212 17.84 -2.17 3.97
C LYS A 212 16.98 -2.78 2.89
N VAL A 213 17.02 -4.09 2.78
CA VAL A 213 16.20 -4.88 1.85
C VAL A 213 15.32 -5.81 2.68
N TYR A 214 14.01 -5.64 2.59
CA TYR A 214 13.01 -6.46 3.25
C TYR A 214 12.48 -7.51 2.28
N GLU A 215 12.10 -8.66 2.79
CA GLU A 215 11.35 -9.65 2.03
C GLU A 215 9.89 -9.25 1.92
N ASP A 216 9.32 -9.37 0.72
CA ASP A 216 7.89 -9.14 0.50
C ASP A 216 7.08 -10.34 0.99
N ASN A 217 6.35 -10.11 2.09
CA ASN A 217 5.43 -11.07 2.68
C ASN A 217 3.97 -10.56 2.62
N ASP A 218 3.71 -9.51 1.84
CA ASP A 218 2.39 -8.91 1.68
C ASP A 218 1.59 -9.59 0.59
N PHE A 219 0.85 -10.61 0.95
CA PHE A 219 -0.05 -11.30 0.02
C PHE A 219 -1.47 -10.79 0.14
N TYR A 220 -2.12 -10.63 -1.01
CA TYR A 220 -3.54 -10.33 -1.08
C TYR A 220 -4.24 -11.17 -2.15
N PHE A 221 -5.54 -11.30 -1.99
CA PHE A 221 -6.37 -12.04 -2.94
C PHE A 221 -7.06 -11.09 -3.91
N ASP A 222 -7.07 -11.48 -5.17
CA ASP A 222 -7.80 -10.81 -6.24
C ASP A 222 -8.54 -11.88 -7.06
N LYS A 223 -9.30 -11.47 -8.05
CA LYS A 223 -9.92 -12.37 -9.02
C LYS A 223 -9.37 -12.09 -10.41
N ASP A 224 -9.12 -13.16 -11.16
CA ASP A 224 -8.77 -13.06 -12.58
C ASP A 224 -9.99 -12.67 -13.43
N ALA A 225 -9.79 -12.56 -14.75
CA ALA A 225 -10.87 -12.25 -15.70
C ALA A 225 -12.00 -13.30 -15.73
N ASN A 226 -11.71 -14.53 -15.28
CA ASN A 226 -12.66 -15.64 -15.21
C ASN A 226 -13.34 -15.75 -13.84
N GLY A 227 -13.01 -14.85 -12.90
CA GLY A 227 -13.54 -14.87 -11.55
C GLY A 227 -12.83 -15.84 -10.59
N ASN A 228 -11.75 -16.52 -11.00
CA ASN A 228 -11.00 -17.40 -10.14
C ASN A 228 -10.14 -16.61 -9.15
N LYS A 229 -10.05 -17.11 -7.92
CA LYS A 229 -9.19 -16.52 -6.89
C LYS A 229 -7.72 -16.67 -7.26
N ILE A 230 -7.01 -15.55 -7.28
CA ILE A 230 -5.56 -15.48 -7.49
C ILE A 230 -4.89 -14.79 -6.31
N THR A 231 -3.66 -15.19 -6.01
CA THR A 231 -2.83 -14.55 -4.98
C THR A 231 -1.85 -13.61 -5.66
N LYS A 232 -1.78 -12.39 -5.19
CA LYS A 232 -0.83 -11.35 -5.62
C LYS A 232 -0.03 -10.84 -4.43
N SER A 233 1.07 -10.17 -4.71
CA SER A 233 1.93 -9.54 -3.71
C SER A 233 2.33 -8.13 -4.13
N LEU A 234 3.01 -7.40 -3.25
CA LEU A 234 3.54 -6.08 -3.56
C LEU A 234 4.58 -6.16 -4.69
N CYS A 235 5.51 -7.13 -4.59
CA CYS A 235 6.49 -7.40 -5.63
C CYS A 235 6.07 -8.58 -6.50
N ASP A 236 6.17 -8.44 -7.81
CA ASP A 236 6.05 -9.59 -8.72
C ASP A 236 7.31 -10.47 -8.62
N THR A 237 7.25 -11.71 -9.13
CA THR A 237 8.40 -12.60 -9.16
C THR A 237 9.57 -11.89 -9.86
N ASN A 238 10.74 -11.90 -9.25
CA ASN A 238 11.97 -11.20 -9.71
C ASN A 238 11.88 -9.66 -9.71
N GLU A 239 11.01 -9.08 -8.92
CA GLU A 239 10.87 -7.65 -8.76
C GLU A 239 11.45 -7.18 -7.40
N ILE A 240 12.00 -5.97 -7.41
CA ILE A 240 12.38 -5.22 -6.22
C ILE A 240 11.83 -3.81 -6.33
N VAL A 241 11.25 -3.31 -5.27
CA VAL A 241 10.65 -1.97 -5.19
C VAL A 241 11.48 -1.11 -4.25
N TYR A 242 11.90 0.07 -4.71
CA TYR A 242 12.51 1.09 -3.88
C TYR A 242 11.45 2.02 -3.31
N ARG A 243 11.55 2.29 -2.02
CA ARG A 243 10.65 3.17 -1.28
C ARG A 243 11.44 4.27 -0.57
N ALA A 244 11.25 5.50 -1.01
CA ALA A 244 11.75 6.66 -0.27
C ALA A 244 10.84 6.91 0.95
N LEU A 245 11.42 6.95 2.16
CA LEU A 245 10.65 7.09 3.41
C LEU A 245 9.98 8.46 3.55
N ASN A 246 10.51 9.47 2.86
CA ASN A 246 9.99 10.85 2.86
C ASN A 246 9.15 11.17 1.60
N ALA A 247 8.68 10.17 0.87
CA ALA A 247 7.88 10.38 -0.35
C ALA A 247 6.51 11.04 -0.10
N GLY A 248 6.14 11.30 1.16
CA GLY A 248 4.90 12.01 1.50
C GLY A 248 3.61 11.23 1.17
N GLN A 249 3.72 9.91 0.99
CA GLN A 249 2.54 9.08 0.73
C GLN A 249 1.64 9.05 1.94
N LYS A 250 0.34 9.22 1.71
CA LYS A 250 -0.66 9.27 2.77
C LYS A 250 -1.86 8.42 2.42
N LEU A 251 -2.35 7.67 3.39
CA LEU A 251 -3.65 7.02 3.33
C LEU A 251 -4.70 8.06 3.77
N LYS A 252 -5.72 8.27 2.96
CA LYS A 252 -6.80 9.20 3.29
C LYS A 252 -8.11 8.42 3.38
N TYR A 253 -8.83 8.64 4.47
CA TYR A 253 -10.18 8.13 4.67
C TYR A 253 -11.18 9.25 4.45
N LEU A 254 -12.21 9.01 3.67
CA LEU A 254 -13.24 9.99 3.35
C LEU A 254 -14.54 9.65 4.05
N LYS A 255 -15.40 10.66 4.20
CA LYS A 255 -16.76 10.44 4.65
C LYS A 255 -17.57 9.73 3.57
N LEU A 256 -18.42 8.81 3.99
CA LEU A 256 -19.48 8.27 3.17
C LEU A 256 -20.67 9.25 3.19
N ASP A 257 -21.16 9.65 2.01
CA ASP A 257 -22.44 10.32 1.90
C ASP A 257 -23.54 9.26 1.94
N ASP A 258 -24.07 9.03 3.12
CA ASP A 258 -25.27 8.23 3.26
C ASP A 258 -26.50 9.16 3.18
N VAL A 259 -27.28 9.00 2.12
CA VAL A 259 -28.51 9.77 1.89
C VAL A 259 -29.57 9.50 2.97
N VAL A 260 -29.48 8.35 3.64
CA VAL A 260 -30.42 7.92 4.69
C VAL A 260 -30.00 8.41 6.08
N GLN A 261 -28.71 8.57 6.34
CA GLN A 261 -28.21 9.09 7.61
C GLN A 261 -27.71 10.52 7.43
N LYS A 262 -28.44 11.49 7.93
CA LYS A 262 -28.05 12.91 7.95
C LYS A 262 -26.73 13.21 8.68
N ASN A 263 -26.19 12.21 9.36
CA ASN A 263 -24.86 12.24 9.99
C ASN A 263 -23.99 11.23 9.26
N ALA A 264 -23.12 11.69 8.37
CA ALA A 264 -22.12 10.84 7.73
C ALA A 264 -21.34 10.07 8.80
N VAL A 265 -21.47 8.75 8.81
CA VAL A 265 -20.68 7.88 9.69
C VAL A 265 -19.33 7.72 9.01
N PRO A 266 -18.23 8.10 9.67
CA PRO A 266 -16.92 7.88 9.08
C PRO A 266 -16.62 6.38 8.99
N LEU A 267 -16.26 5.93 7.79
CA LEU A 267 -15.89 4.54 7.46
C LEU A 267 -14.74 3.95 8.30
N TYR A 268 -14.13 4.73 9.18
CA TYR A 268 -12.84 4.42 9.82
C TYR A 268 -12.91 4.39 11.34
N GLN A 269 -14.06 4.23 11.93
CA GLN A 269 -14.10 3.96 13.38
C GLN A 269 -13.36 2.64 13.75
N PHE A 270 -12.33 2.34 12.99
CA PHE A 270 -11.38 1.25 13.22
C PHE A 270 -10.01 1.81 13.67
N THR A 271 -10.01 2.81 14.55
CA THR A 271 -8.80 3.18 15.28
C THR A 271 -8.55 2.25 16.44
#